data_1e7175bb0d978f76b88f4f1fd587bdc3
#
_entry.id   1e7175bb0d978f76b88f4f1fd587bdc3
#
_cell.length_a   1.000
_cell.length_b   1.000
_cell.length_c   1.000
_cell.angle_alpha   90.00
_cell.angle_beta   90.00
_cell.angle_gamma   90.00
#
_symmetry.space_group_name_H-M   'P 1'
#
loop_
_entity.id
_entity.type
_entity.pdbx_description
1 polymer ?
#
loop_
_entity_poly.entity_id
_entity_poly.type
_entity_poly.pdbx_seq_one_letter_code
_entity_poly.pdbx_strand_id
1 'polypeptide(L)'
;MAVNVDSVYQKVLAIANKEQRGYITPLEFNLLANQAQDAIFEQYFYDIKQWNDQNAGNATEYSDMLDVLAEKISPFEQYKVATSAVAGNEVTLPTDVYRLGTVFYAVGGTYDVEVERVEKNDFLYMERTALFNPPKTRPVYVRKSDTKLKLFPATNTPAYATSNVTCNYIKKPAEV
;
A
#
# COMPACT_ATOMS: atom_id res chain seq x y z
N MET A 1 -10.17 -17.04 -0.20
CA MET A 1 -10.47 -18.15 -1.17
C MET A 1 -10.47 -17.55 -2.56
N ALA A 2 -9.62 -18.03 -3.47
CA ALA A 2 -9.58 -17.49 -4.85
C ALA A 2 -10.87 -17.87 -5.59
N VAL A 3 -11.49 -16.92 -6.24
CA VAL A 3 -12.70 -17.13 -7.05
C VAL A 3 -12.27 -17.38 -8.50
N ASN A 4 -12.82 -18.42 -9.11
CA ASN A 4 -12.54 -18.72 -10.52
C ASN A 4 -13.30 -17.72 -11.42
N VAL A 5 -12.55 -17.00 -12.25
CA VAL A 5 -13.05 -15.97 -13.17
C VAL A 5 -14.06 -16.55 -14.16
N ASP A 6 -13.80 -17.76 -14.71
CA ASP A 6 -14.72 -18.42 -15.63
C ASP A 6 -16.09 -18.68 -15.00
N SER A 7 -16.11 -19.04 -13.72
CA SER A 7 -17.37 -19.28 -13.00
C SER A 7 -18.19 -18.00 -12.82
N VAL A 8 -17.52 -16.88 -12.63
CA VAL A 8 -18.15 -15.54 -12.54
C VAL A 8 -18.70 -15.13 -13.91
N TYR A 9 -17.90 -15.32 -14.97
CA TYR A 9 -18.32 -15.03 -16.34
C TYR A 9 -19.58 -15.82 -16.72
N GLN A 10 -19.61 -17.12 -16.43
CA GLN A 10 -20.79 -17.96 -16.69
C GLN A 10 -22.05 -17.50 -15.92
N LYS A 11 -21.87 -17.06 -14.68
CA LYS A 11 -22.97 -16.49 -13.89
C LYS A 11 -23.50 -15.19 -14.49
N VAL A 12 -22.60 -14.31 -14.93
CA VAL A 12 -22.98 -13.04 -15.57
C VAL A 12 -23.70 -13.30 -16.89
N LEU A 13 -23.22 -14.23 -17.73
CA LEU A 13 -23.91 -14.64 -18.95
C LEU A 13 -25.30 -15.21 -18.67
N ALA A 14 -25.43 -16.02 -17.63
CA ALA A 14 -26.75 -16.60 -17.26
C ALA A 14 -27.75 -15.52 -16.85
N ILE A 15 -27.28 -14.47 -16.14
CA ILE A 15 -28.11 -13.33 -15.75
C ILE A 15 -28.47 -12.48 -16.98
N ALA A 16 -27.49 -12.17 -17.83
CA ALA A 16 -27.69 -11.39 -19.04
C ALA A 16 -28.67 -12.07 -20.01
N ASN A 17 -28.54 -13.38 -20.18
CA ASN A 17 -29.47 -14.17 -21.03
C ASN A 17 -30.89 -14.19 -20.49
N LYS A 18 -31.06 -14.25 -19.16
CA LYS A 18 -32.42 -14.18 -18.55
C LYS A 18 -33.11 -12.85 -18.83
N GLU A 19 -32.36 -11.76 -18.93
CA GLU A 19 -32.92 -10.44 -19.21
C GLU A 19 -33.00 -10.10 -20.71
N GLN A 20 -32.68 -11.05 -21.59
CA GLN A 20 -32.64 -10.86 -23.06
C GLN A 20 -31.77 -9.68 -23.52
N ARG A 21 -30.73 -9.35 -22.78
CA ARG A 21 -29.85 -8.19 -23.03
C ARG A 21 -28.68 -8.47 -23.98
N GLY A 22 -28.64 -9.66 -24.59
CA GLY A 22 -27.62 -10.00 -25.57
C GLY A 22 -26.42 -10.73 -24.99
N TYR A 23 -25.43 -10.96 -25.84
CA TYR A 23 -24.20 -11.67 -25.52
C TYR A 23 -23.11 -10.69 -25.09
N ILE A 24 -22.45 -10.99 -23.96
CA ILE A 24 -21.29 -10.24 -23.47
C ILE A 24 -20.04 -10.99 -23.92
N THR A 25 -19.15 -10.33 -24.64
CA THR A 25 -17.88 -10.92 -25.05
C THR A 25 -16.92 -11.05 -23.85
N PRO A 26 -15.98 -12.02 -23.86
CA PRO A 26 -14.99 -12.13 -22.79
C PRO A 26 -14.15 -10.85 -22.58
N LEU A 27 -13.86 -10.11 -23.65
CA LEU A 27 -13.13 -8.86 -23.58
C LEU A 27 -13.91 -7.77 -22.82
N GLU A 28 -15.21 -7.62 -23.14
CA GLU A 28 -16.08 -6.69 -22.44
C GLU A 28 -16.26 -7.07 -20.97
N PHE A 29 -16.36 -8.38 -20.70
CA PHE A 29 -16.43 -8.88 -19.33
C PHE A 29 -15.17 -8.52 -18.53
N ASN A 30 -13.97 -8.77 -19.06
CA ASN A 30 -12.71 -8.48 -18.36
C ASN A 30 -12.59 -6.98 -18.07
N LEU A 31 -12.95 -6.12 -19.03
CA LEU A 31 -12.92 -4.66 -18.85
C LEU A 31 -13.86 -4.22 -17.71
N LEU A 32 -15.10 -4.71 -17.72
CA LEU A 32 -16.09 -4.37 -16.69
C LEU A 32 -15.74 -4.99 -15.33
N ALA A 33 -15.17 -6.20 -15.33
CA ALA A 33 -14.75 -6.89 -14.11
C ALA A 33 -13.61 -6.13 -13.42
N ASN A 34 -12.61 -5.66 -14.17
CA ASN A 34 -11.52 -4.84 -13.63
C ASN A 34 -12.05 -3.53 -13.03
N GLN A 35 -12.93 -2.84 -13.74
CA GLN A 35 -13.55 -1.62 -13.25
C GLN A 35 -14.37 -1.86 -11.97
N ALA A 36 -15.15 -2.93 -11.92
CA ALA A 36 -15.94 -3.28 -10.74
C ALA A 36 -15.04 -3.66 -9.55
N GLN A 37 -13.94 -4.39 -9.81
CA GLN A 37 -12.97 -4.76 -8.79
C GLN A 37 -12.28 -3.54 -8.18
N ASP A 38 -11.83 -2.60 -9.00
CA ASP A 38 -11.22 -1.36 -8.53
C ASP A 38 -12.24 -0.52 -7.73
N ALA A 39 -13.49 -0.41 -8.18
CA ALA A 39 -14.53 0.32 -7.48
C ALA A 39 -14.86 -0.28 -6.10
N ILE A 40 -14.98 -1.61 -6.00
CA ILE A 40 -15.22 -2.31 -4.73
C ILE A 40 -14.03 -2.13 -3.78
N PHE A 41 -12.80 -2.21 -4.32
CA PHE A 41 -11.58 -2.03 -3.55
C PHE A 41 -11.48 -0.62 -2.94
N GLU A 42 -11.78 0.41 -3.72
CA GLU A 42 -11.80 1.80 -3.24
C GLU A 42 -12.93 2.04 -2.21
N GLN A 43 -14.07 1.38 -2.39
CA GLN A 43 -15.19 1.48 -1.44
C GLN A 43 -14.80 1.00 -0.05
N TYR A 44 -13.99 -0.05 0.11
CA TYR A 44 -13.55 -0.51 1.44
C TYR A 44 -12.78 0.57 2.21
N PHE A 45 -11.94 1.36 1.54
CA PHE A 45 -11.23 2.47 2.20
C PHE A 45 -12.16 3.64 2.53
N TYR A 46 -13.13 3.90 1.69
CA TYR A 46 -14.14 4.90 1.97
C TYR A 46 -14.98 4.52 3.20
N ASP A 47 -15.40 3.27 3.28
CA ASP A 47 -16.20 2.76 4.39
C ASP A 47 -15.40 2.84 5.72
N ILE A 48 -14.13 2.46 5.73
CA ILE A 48 -13.25 2.60 6.92
C ILE A 48 -13.17 4.06 7.36
N LYS A 49 -12.96 4.98 6.43
CA LYS A 49 -12.88 6.41 6.75
C LYS A 49 -14.21 6.92 7.33
N GLN A 50 -15.32 6.58 6.70
CA GLN A 50 -16.66 6.99 7.15
C GLN A 50 -16.94 6.47 8.57
N TRP A 51 -16.59 5.23 8.88
CA TRP A 51 -16.76 4.66 10.21
C TRP A 51 -15.88 5.35 11.25
N ASN A 52 -14.63 5.62 10.94
CA ASN A 52 -13.74 6.35 11.85
C ASN A 52 -14.23 7.77 12.13
N ASP A 53 -14.77 8.46 11.12
CA ASP A 53 -15.26 9.82 11.26
C ASP A 53 -16.58 9.89 12.05
N GLN A 54 -17.47 8.88 11.91
CA GLN A 54 -18.74 8.83 12.60
C GLN A 54 -18.66 8.40 14.07
N ASN A 55 -17.66 7.60 14.42
CA ASN A 55 -17.60 6.92 15.72
C ASN A 55 -16.51 7.44 16.67
N ALA A 56 -16.06 8.66 16.50
CA ALA A 56 -15.05 9.28 17.36
C ALA A 56 -15.38 9.29 18.88
N GLY A 57 -16.57 8.86 19.29
CA GLY A 57 -17.03 8.86 20.68
C GLY A 57 -17.48 7.52 21.28
N ASN A 58 -17.67 6.46 20.49
CA ASN A 58 -18.23 5.18 20.99
C ASN A 58 -17.52 3.97 20.38
N ALA A 59 -16.40 3.59 20.97
CA ALA A 59 -15.54 2.51 20.42
C ALA A 59 -16.10 1.09 20.66
N THR A 60 -17.09 0.88 21.52
CA THR A 60 -17.48 -0.46 21.99
C THR A 60 -18.51 -1.18 21.12
N GLU A 61 -19.38 -0.47 20.41
CA GLU A 61 -20.45 -1.11 19.62
C GLU A 61 -20.09 -1.37 18.14
N TYR A 62 -18.95 -0.81 17.67
CA TYR A 62 -18.61 -0.80 16.25
C TYR A 62 -17.28 -1.48 15.92
N SER A 63 -16.61 -2.10 16.90
CA SER A 63 -15.33 -2.82 16.68
C SER A 63 -15.47 -3.94 15.65
N ASP A 64 -16.58 -4.67 15.67
CA ASP A 64 -16.80 -5.78 14.73
C ASP A 64 -16.81 -5.35 13.26
N MET A 65 -17.29 -4.16 12.94
CA MET A 65 -17.31 -3.66 11.56
C MET A 65 -15.91 -3.29 11.06
N LEU A 66 -15.07 -2.68 11.91
CA LEU A 66 -13.68 -2.38 11.58
C LEU A 66 -12.88 -3.66 11.37
N ASP A 67 -13.08 -4.65 12.23
CA ASP A 67 -12.42 -5.96 12.11
C ASP A 67 -12.84 -6.69 10.83
N VAL A 68 -14.13 -6.67 10.47
CA VAL A 68 -14.64 -7.23 9.21
C VAL A 68 -14.05 -6.52 7.99
N LEU A 69 -13.92 -5.19 8.02
CA LEU A 69 -13.30 -4.42 6.94
C LEU A 69 -11.81 -4.69 6.85
N ALA A 70 -11.11 -4.78 7.99
CA ALA A 70 -9.70 -5.16 8.05
C ALA A 70 -9.47 -6.57 7.48
N GLU A 71 -10.34 -7.53 7.82
CA GLU A 71 -10.28 -8.89 7.26
C GLU A 71 -10.46 -8.90 5.73
N LYS A 72 -11.35 -8.05 5.19
CA LYS A 72 -11.53 -7.92 3.72
C LYS A 72 -10.31 -7.32 3.01
N ILE A 73 -9.57 -6.42 3.66
CA ILE A 73 -8.37 -5.79 3.11
C ILE A 73 -7.13 -6.68 3.30
N SER A 74 -7.10 -7.52 4.34
CA SER A 74 -5.97 -8.40 4.67
C SER A 74 -5.37 -9.17 3.48
N PRO A 75 -6.13 -9.69 2.49
CA PRO A 75 -5.53 -10.36 1.33
C PRO A 75 -4.65 -9.45 0.44
N PHE A 76 -4.84 -8.14 0.54
CA PHE A 76 -4.08 -7.13 -0.19
C PHE A 76 -2.91 -6.56 0.61
N GLU A 77 -2.84 -6.84 1.90
CA GLU A 77 -1.74 -6.40 2.76
C GLU A 77 -0.48 -7.20 2.51
N GLN A 78 0.63 -6.49 2.35
CA GLN A 78 1.96 -7.06 2.24
C GLN A 78 2.81 -6.59 3.42
N TYR A 79 3.43 -7.54 4.12
CA TYR A 79 4.21 -7.29 5.32
C TYR A 79 5.70 -7.46 5.08
N LYS A 80 6.50 -6.47 5.47
CA LYS A 80 7.98 -6.48 5.39
C LYS A 80 8.55 -6.88 4.03
N VAL A 81 7.98 -6.34 2.96
CA VAL A 81 8.51 -6.58 1.62
C VAL A 81 9.79 -5.78 1.42
N ALA A 82 10.83 -6.45 0.91
CA ALA A 82 12.10 -5.80 0.63
C ALA A 82 11.95 -4.78 -0.51
N THR A 83 12.57 -3.62 -0.33
CA THR A 83 12.64 -2.59 -1.35
C THR A 83 13.93 -2.70 -2.14
N SER A 84 14.00 -2.10 -3.32
CA SER A 84 15.21 -2.06 -4.14
C SER A 84 16.00 -0.79 -3.88
N ALA A 85 17.24 -0.91 -3.39
CA ALA A 85 18.11 0.24 -3.18
C ALA A 85 18.61 0.81 -4.52
N VAL A 86 18.64 2.13 -4.61
CA VAL A 86 19.17 2.90 -5.74
C VAL A 86 20.30 3.79 -5.22
N ALA A 87 21.24 4.17 -6.10
CA ALA A 87 22.30 5.09 -5.73
C ALA A 87 21.76 6.41 -5.15
N GLY A 88 22.45 7.01 -4.17
CA GLY A 88 22.06 8.29 -3.58
C GLY A 88 21.04 8.21 -2.44
N ASN A 89 21.01 7.09 -1.71
CA ASN A 89 20.08 6.83 -0.59
C ASN A 89 18.60 6.79 -1.02
N GLU A 90 18.35 6.54 -2.28
CA GLU A 90 17.02 6.31 -2.80
C GLU A 90 16.67 4.83 -2.74
N VAL A 91 15.41 4.57 -2.45
CA VAL A 91 14.83 3.22 -2.40
C VAL A 91 13.64 3.21 -3.33
N THR A 92 13.56 2.17 -4.16
CA THR A 92 12.43 1.98 -5.05
C THR A 92 11.44 1.02 -4.40
N LEU A 93 10.18 1.44 -4.36
CA LEU A 93 9.07 0.62 -3.90
C LEU A 93 8.71 -0.45 -4.94
N PRO A 94 8.06 -1.55 -4.53
CA PRO A 94 7.43 -2.49 -5.45
C PRO A 94 6.44 -1.78 -6.40
N THR A 95 6.27 -2.32 -7.60
CA THR A 95 5.43 -1.69 -8.65
C THR A 95 3.92 -1.84 -8.40
N ASP A 96 3.54 -2.77 -7.54
CA ASP A 96 2.16 -3.10 -7.17
C ASP A 96 1.65 -2.32 -5.94
N VAL A 97 2.44 -1.37 -5.42
CA VAL A 97 2.05 -0.54 -4.28
C VAL A 97 0.88 0.37 -4.63
N TYR A 98 -0.25 0.15 -3.97
CA TYR A 98 -1.38 1.07 -3.99
C TYR A 98 -1.27 2.11 -2.87
N ARG A 99 -1.07 1.65 -1.63
CA ARG A 99 -0.94 2.51 -0.46
C ARG A 99 0.23 2.09 0.39
N LEU A 100 1.19 2.99 0.56
CA LEU A 100 2.33 2.76 1.43
C LEU A 100 1.89 2.90 2.89
N GLY A 101 2.22 1.89 3.69
CA GLY A 101 2.10 1.90 5.15
C GLY A 101 3.41 2.29 5.81
N THR A 102 3.85 1.49 6.78
CA THR A 102 5.07 1.73 7.54
C THR A 102 6.31 1.28 6.77
N VAL A 103 7.36 2.08 6.81
CA VAL A 103 8.68 1.74 6.28
C VAL A 103 9.59 1.38 7.45
N PHE A 104 10.33 0.29 7.34
CA PHE A 104 11.26 -0.19 8.36
C PHE A 104 12.69 -0.18 7.83
N TYR A 105 13.61 0.06 8.74
CA TYR A 105 15.04 -0.06 8.51
C TYR A 105 15.66 -1.01 9.54
N ALA A 106 16.34 -2.04 9.07
CA ALA A 106 17.05 -2.98 9.91
C ALA A 106 18.42 -2.42 10.30
N VAL A 107 18.57 -2.00 11.53
CA VAL A 107 19.84 -1.48 12.08
C VAL A 107 20.79 -2.63 12.38
N GLY A 108 21.83 -2.74 11.55
CA GLY A 108 22.85 -3.79 11.72
C GLY A 108 22.32 -5.23 11.62
N GLY A 109 21.12 -5.42 11.10
CA GLY A 109 20.46 -6.72 10.99
C GLY A 109 19.90 -7.28 12.31
N THR A 110 19.91 -6.49 13.40
CA THR A 110 19.54 -6.95 14.74
C THR A 110 18.10 -6.61 15.12
N TYR A 111 17.65 -5.41 14.77
CA TYR A 111 16.28 -4.95 15.05
C TYR A 111 15.81 -3.96 13.98
N ASP A 112 14.50 -3.92 13.79
CA ASP A 112 13.85 -3.02 12.83
C ASP A 112 13.43 -1.74 13.54
N VAL A 113 13.74 -0.61 12.92
CA VAL A 113 13.32 0.72 13.35
C VAL A 113 12.35 1.28 12.33
N GLU A 114 11.27 1.87 12.79
CA GLU A 114 10.35 2.61 11.93
C GLU A 114 11.03 3.86 11.36
N VAL A 115 10.88 4.06 10.06
CA VAL A 115 11.38 5.23 9.36
C VAL A 115 10.29 6.28 9.31
N GLU A 116 10.50 7.42 9.96
CA GLU A 116 9.51 8.48 10.05
C GLU A 116 9.36 9.24 8.73
N ARG A 117 8.13 9.52 8.33
CA ARG A 117 7.86 10.32 7.13
C ARG A 117 8.01 11.81 7.44
N VAL A 118 8.80 12.51 6.63
CA VAL A 118 9.01 13.97 6.74
C VAL A 118 8.54 14.66 5.47
N GLU A 119 8.10 15.89 5.57
CA GLU A 119 7.74 16.71 4.42
C GLU A 119 8.99 17.17 3.63
N LYS A 120 8.79 17.47 2.35
CA LYS A 120 9.90 17.84 1.46
C LYS A 120 10.65 19.10 1.93
N ASN A 121 9.93 20.06 2.49
CA ASN A 121 10.52 21.31 2.97
C ASN A 121 11.39 21.07 4.21
N ASP A 122 10.87 20.31 5.18
CA ASP A 122 11.61 19.99 6.41
C ASP A 122 12.86 19.16 6.11
N PHE A 123 12.75 18.26 5.14
CA PHE A 123 13.89 17.48 4.66
C PHE A 123 15.04 18.34 4.11
N LEU A 124 14.74 19.42 3.39
CA LEU A 124 15.75 20.37 2.91
C LEU A 124 16.48 21.10 4.05
N TYR A 125 15.76 21.41 5.12
CA TYR A 125 16.38 22.00 6.32
C TYR A 125 17.26 21.00 7.06
N MET A 126 16.81 19.75 7.19
CA MET A 126 17.61 18.68 7.80
C MET A 126 18.90 18.40 7.02
N GLU A 127 18.87 18.44 5.70
CA GLU A 127 20.05 18.23 4.85
C GLU A 127 21.11 19.32 5.00
N ARG A 128 20.70 20.55 5.32
CA ARG A 128 21.61 21.71 5.44
C ARG A 128 22.21 21.89 6.82
N THR A 129 21.60 21.36 7.85
CA THR A 129 21.97 21.66 9.25
C THR A 129 22.42 20.41 9.97
N ALA A 130 23.71 20.38 10.36
CA ALA A 130 24.29 19.24 11.08
C ALA A 130 23.57 18.92 12.42
N LEU A 131 22.95 19.93 13.05
CA LEU A 131 22.25 19.80 14.32
C LEU A 131 20.92 19.01 14.18
N PHE A 132 20.25 19.13 13.03
CA PHE A 132 18.98 18.45 12.75
C PHE A 132 19.16 17.16 11.94
N ASN A 133 20.41 16.76 11.70
CA ASN A 133 20.71 15.53 10.97
C ASN A 133 20.24 14.31 11.78
N PRO A 134 19.25 13.53 11.30
CA PRO A 134 18.73 12.38 12.02
C PRO A 134 19.82 11.31 12.15
N PRO A 135 19.93 10.67 13.33
CA PRO A 135 20.87 9.57 13.52
C PRO A 135 20.40 8.30 12.79
N LYS A 136 21.32 7.36 12.55
CA LYS A 136 21.01 6.06 11.94
C LYS A 136 19.98 5.24 12.72
N THR A 137 19.87 5.49 14.02
CA THR A 137 18.91 4.84 14.92
C THR A 137 17.49 5.39 14.79
N ARG A 138 17.34 6.56 14.18
CA ARG A 138 16.03 7.18 13.92
C ARG A 138 16.05 7.78 12.50
N PRO A 139 16.04 6.93 11.47
CA PRO A 139 16.05 7.39 10.09
C PRO A 139 14.72 8.04 9.72
N VAL A 140 14.78 8.94 8.75
CA VAL A 140 13.58 9.57 8.18
C VAL A 140 13.56 9.39 6.68
N TYR A 141 12.36 9.47 6.08
CA TYR A 141 12.24 9.43 4.63
C TYR A 141 11.34 10.53 4.07
N VAL A 142 11.62 10.90 2.84
CA VAL A 142 10.73 11.76 2.04
C VAL A 142 10.28 11.00 0.78
N ARG A 143 9.03 11.14 0.43
CA ARG A 143 8.50 10.60 -0.83
C ARG A 143 8.89 11.52 -1.98
N LYS A 144 9.77 11.05 -2.86
CA LYS A 144 10.28 11.79 -4.01
C LYS A 144 9.35 11.67 -5.21
N SER A 145 8.90 10.46 -5.48
CA SER A 145 7.92 10.14 -6.52
C SER A 145 6.97 9.04 -6.03
N ASP A 146 6.10 8.57 -6.92
CA ASP A 146 5.17 7.49 -6.60
C ASP A 146 5.87 6.20 -6.19
N THR A 147 6.96 5.89 -6.85
CA THR A 147 7.73 4.65 -6.66
C THR A 147 9.04 4.83 -5.90
N LYS A 148 9.45 6.07 -5.55
CA LYS A 148 10.77 6.33 -4.95
C LYS A 148 10.67 7.08 -3.64
N LEU A 149 11.41 6.56 -2.65
CA LEU A 149 11.64 7.18 -1.37
C LEU A 149 13.12 7.58 -1.28
N LYS A 150 13.40 8.74 -0.68
CA LYS A 150 14.76 9.14 -0.30
C LYS A 150 14.88 9.08 1.21
N LEU A 151 15.86 8.32 1.71
CA LEU A 151 16.11 8.11 3.13
C LEU A 151 17.25 9.02 3.63
N PHE A 152 17.19 9.32 4.92
CA PHE A 152 18.20 10.11 5.61
C PHE A 152 18.54 9.43 6.96
N PRO A 153 19.80 9.41 7.39
CA PRO A 153 20.97 10.17 6.97
C PRO A 153 21.56 9.69 5.64
N ALA A 154 22.01 10.66 4.82
CA ALA A 154 22.76 10.39 3.61
C ALA A 154 24.17 9.92 4.00
N THR A 155 24.41 8.62 3.96
CA THR A 155 25.75 8.07 4.17
C THR A 155 26.36 7.73 2.82
N ASN A 156 27.61 8.15 2.58
CA ASN A 156 28.35 7.80 1.34
C ASN A 156 28.71 6.32 1.21
N THR A 157 28.41 5.54 2.22
CA THR A 157 28.45 4.06 2.20
C THR A 157 27.04 3.55 1.95
N PRO A 158 26.83 2.41 1.26
CA PRO A 158 25.51 1.84 1.03
C PRO A 158 24.89 1.39 2.37
N ALA A 159 24.53 2.37 3.20
CA ALA A 159 23.95 2.14 4.52
C ALA A 159 22.55 1.53 4.40
N TYR A 160 21.89 1.81 3.30
CA TYR A 160 20.59 1.25 2.98
C TYR A 160 20.73 0.21 1.87
N ALA A 161 21.35 -0.93 2.21
CA ALA A 161 21.37 -2.07 1.30
C ALA A 161 19.93 -2.57 1.04
N THR A 162 19.70 -3.17 -0.10
CA THR A 162 18.41 -3.71 -0.53
C THR A 162 17.71 -4.59 0.51
N SER A 163 18.48 -5.27 1.35
CA SER A 163 17.98 -6.16 2.40
C SER A 163 17.60 -5.46 3.70
N ASN A 164 17.96 -4.19 3.87
CA ASN A 164 17.83 -3.50 5.16
C ASN A 164 16.62 -2.56 5.23
N VAL A 165 16.00 -2.26 4.10
CA VAL A 165 14.79 -1.43 4.06
C VAL A 165 13.63 -2.28 3.58
N THR A 166 12.62 -2.39 4.43
CA THR A 166 11.39 -3.12 4.13
C THR A 166 10.20 -2.19 4.30
N CYS A 167 9.12 -2.49 3.63
CA CYS A 167 7.88 -1.71 3.77
C CYS A 167 6.68 -2.61 3.91
N ASN A 168 5.70 -2.12 4.66
CA ASN A 168 4.35 -2.63 4.64
C ASN A 168 3.55 -1.81 3.65
N TYR A 169 2.74 -2.45 2.85
CA TYR A 169 1.90 -1.74 1.91
C TYR A 169 0.66 -2.55 1.55
N ILE A 170 -0.32 -1.87 1.00
CA ILE A 170 -1.49 -2.47 0.40
C ILE A 170 -1.24 -2.51 -1.10
N LYS A 171 -1.30 -3.72 -1.68
CA LYS A 171 -1.11 -3.92 -3.11
C LYS A 171 -2.37 -3.61 -3.89
N LYS A 172 -2.22 -3.19 -5.13
CA LYS A 172 -3.32 -3.08 -6.08
C LYS A 172 -3.87 -4.47 -6.40
N PRO A 173 -5.20 -4.64 -6.55
CA PRO A 173 -5.76 -5.88 -7.09
C PRO A 173 -5.13 -6.25 -8.42
N ALA A 174 -4.96 -7.56 -8.67
CA ALA A 174 -4.48 -8.04 -9.95
C ALA A 174 -5.58 -7.88 -11.01
N GLU A 175 -5.18 -7.54 -12.23
CA GLU A 175 -6.11 -7.48 -13.37
C GLU A 175 -6.62 -8.89 -13.72
N VAL A 176 -7.87 -8.94 -14.15
CA VAL A 176 -8.57 -10.17 -14.56
C VAL A 176 -8.20 -10.55 -15.99
#